data_093df0f41ba21dbb15bdb7b0c741c180
#
_entry.id   093df0f41ba21dbb15bdb7b0c741c180
#
_cell.length_a   1.000
_cell.length_b   1.000
_cell.length_c   1.000
_cell.angle_alpha   90.00
_cell.angle_beta   90.00
_cell.angle_gamma   90.00
#
_symmetry.space_group_name_H-M   'P 1'
#
loop_
_entity.id
_entity.type
_entity.pdbx_description
1 polymer ?
#
loop_
_entity_poly.entity_id
_entity_poly.type
_entity_poly.pdbx_seq_one_letter_code
_entity_poly.pdbx_strand_id
1 'polypeptide(L)'
;SKKIGIRKIELNREKDEYGRNFQFRLNGVPLFIKGTNYIPPDSFITRFTSDKLEYLIDTALFSNINMIRIWGGGYYESDEFYNLCDKKGLLVWQDFQFACQAYPFFDNDFLDNVKEEVKYNVKRLCHHPSLAVWNGNNEIEDMHMAWVHMQKYVKWTEKFFYHILEPEIRKYDKNTPYTPGSPVGESHNVG
;
A
#
# COMPACT_ATOMS: atom_id res chain seq x y z
N SER A 1 8.71 -2.56 24.88
CA SER A 1 9.49 -1.61 24.08
C SER A 1 9.28 -1.92 22.62
N LYS A 2 9.17 -0.87 21.78
CA LYS A 2 9.14 -0.99 20.31
C LYS A 2 10.44 -0.45 19.75
N LYS A 3 10.98 -1.11 18.70
CA LYS A 3 12.02 -0.52 17.87
C LYS A 3 11.39 0.51 16.96
N ILE A 4 12.03 1.64 16.77
CA ILE A 4 11.63 2.68 15.84
C ILE A 4 12.81 3.07 14.97
N GLY A 5 12.56 3.47 13.73
CA GLY A 5 13.56 4.07 12.86
C GLY A 5 13.26 5.55 12.69
N ILE A 6 14.31 6.37 12.75
CA ILE A 6 14.19 7.81 12.53
C ILE A 6 14.53 8.09 11.07
N ARG A 7 13.50 8.41 10.29
CA ARG A 7 13.63 8.76 8.87
C ARG A 7 12.49 9.70 8.45
N LYS A 8 12.67 10.42 7.36
CA LYS A 8 11.61 11.14 6.65
C LYS A 8 11.43 10.47 5.29
N ILE A 9 10.22 9.97 5.00
CA ILE A 9 9.82 9.48 3.68
C ILE A 9 8.76 10.42 3.09
N GLU A 10 8.94 10.80 1.83
CA GLU A 10 8.03 11.71 1.14
C GLU A 10 7.72 11.14 -0.23
N LEU A 11 6.49 11.34 -0.68
CA LEU A 11 6.07 11.10 -2.05
C LEU A 11 5.83 12.45 -2.72
N ASN A 12 6.77 12.87 -3.58
CA ASN A 12 6.63 14.10 -4.35
C ASN A 12 5.64 13.88 -5.51
N ARG A 13 4.58 14.70 -5.53
CA ARG A 13 3.55 14.72 -6.56
C ARG A 13 3.36 16.11 -7.17
N GLU A 14 4.39 16.94 -7.14
CA GLU A 14 4.38 18.27 -7.74
C GLU A 14 4.24 18.15 -9.26
N LYS A 15 3.56 19.13 -9.86
CA LYS A 15 3.45 19.25 -11.32
C LYS A 15 4.76 19.81 -11.89
N ASP A 16 5.13 19.31 -13.07
CA ASP A 16 6.20 19.82 -13.91
C ASP A 16 5.70 20.01 -15.34
N GLU A 17 6.60 20.26 -16.29
CA GLU A 17 6.27 20.46 -17.70
C GLU A 17 5.75 19.19 -18.41
N TYR A 18 5.99 18.00 -17.84
CA TYR A 18 5.59 16.72 -18.41
C TYR A 18 4.35 16.14 -17.75
N GLY A 19 3.92 16.67 -16.59
CA GLY A 19 2.76 16.18 -15.86
C GLY A 19 2.93 16.29 -14.36
N ARG A 20 2.65 15.21 -13.63
CA ARG A 20 2.76 15.16 -12.17
C ARG A 20 3.81 14.13 -11.75
N ASN A 21 4.77 14.55 -10.92
CA ASN A 21 5.76 13.67 -10.34
C ASN A 21 5.13 12.54 -9.51
N PHE A 22 5.80 11.41 -9.50
CA PHE A 22 5.56 10.32 -8.55
C PHE A 22 6.93 9.81 -8.07
N GLN A 23 7.58 10.60 -7.22
CA GLN A 23 8.96 10.39 -6.81
C GLN A 23 9.07 10.28 -5.30
N PHE A 24 9.63 9.18 -4.82
CA PHE A 24 9.97 9.03 -3.41
C PHE A 24 11.23 9.84 -3.07
N ARG A 25 11.23 10.42 -1.87
CA ARG A 25 12.41 11.02 -1.25
C ARG A 25 12.61 10.41 0.14
N LEU A 26 13.82 9.93 0.40
CA LEU A 26 14.21 9.42 1.70
C LEU A 26 15.23 10.38 2.33
N ASN A 27 14.87 10.96 3.48
CA ASN A 27 15.69 11.99 4.15
C ASN A 27 16.08 13.15 3.23
N GLY A 28 15.14 13.58 2.37
CA GLY A 28 15.33 14.66 1.39
C GLY A 28 16.03 14.26 0.10
N VAL A 29 16.60 13.05 0.01
CA VAL A 29 17.29 12.55 -1.18
C VAL A 29 16.29 11.83 -2.10
N PRO A 30 16.20 12.22 -3.40
CA PRO A 30 15.39 11.50 -4.36
C PRO A 30 15.83 10.05 -4.49
N LEU A 31 14.86 9.14 -4.50
CA LEU A 31 15.09 7.71 -4.58
C LEU A 31 14.40 7.12 -5.82
N PHE A 32 15.19 6.49 -6.69
CA PHE A 32 14.64 5.69 -7.77
C PHE A 32 14.22 4.33 -7.22
N ILE A 33 12.93 4.00 -7.37
CA ILE A 33 12.38 2.74 -6.88
C ILE A 33 12.66 1.63 -7.88
N LYS A 34 13.46 0.65 -7.45
CA LYS A 34 13.65 -0.65 -8.09
C LYS A 34 12.84 -1.65 -7.28
N GLY A 35 11.56 -1.79 -7.65
CA GLY A 35 10.58 -2.53 -6.86
C GLY A 35 10.16 -3.84 -7.49
N THR A 36 9.53 -4.68 -6.69
CA THR A 36 8.83 -5.88 -7.12
C THR A 36 7.49 -6.02 -6.40
N ASN A 37 6.50 -6.63 -7.07
CA ASN A 37 5.29 -7.06 -6.39
C ASN A 37 5.57 -8.31 -5.54
N TYR A 38 4.94 -8.36 -4.39
CA TYR A 38 4.93 -9.50 -3.51
C TYR A 38 3.48 -9.99 -3.38
N ILE A 39 3.24 -11.18 -3.90
CA ILE A 39 2.00 -11.93 -3.72
C ILE A 39 2.25 -13.02 -2.67
N PRO A 40 1.21 -13.60 -2.06
CA PRO A 40 1.38 -14.72 -1.13
C PRO A 40 2.29 -15.81 -1.73
N PRO A 41 3.42 -16.13 -1.11
CA PRO A 41 4.41 -17.04 -1.69
C PRO A 41 4.00 -18.51 -1.64
N ASP A 42 2.96 -18.84 -0.88
CA ASP A 42 2.35 -20.16 -0.81
C ASP A 42 0.84 -20.03 -0.64
N SER A 43 0.06 -20.86 -1.33
CA SER A 43 -1.40 -20.92 -1.16
C SER A 43 -1.82 -21.36 0.24
N PHE A 44 -0.94 -22.06 0.97
CA PHE A 44 -1.14 -22.46 2.35
C PHE A 44 -0.15 -21.73 3.24
N ILE A 45 -0.62 -20.68 3.92
CA ILE A 45 0.19 -19.76 4.72
C ILE A 45 1.08 -20.51 5.73
N THR A 46 0.57 -21.59 6.33
CA THR A 46 1.28 -22.38 7.32
C THR A 46 2.50 -23.14 6.79
N ARG A 47 2.67 -23.24 5.49
CA ARG A 47 3.85 -23.86 4.85
C ARG A 47 4.98 -22.85 4.59
N PHE A 48 4.71 -21.58 4.75
CA PHE A 48 5.69 -20.52 4.56
C PHE A 48 6.42 -20.27 5.89
N THR A 49 7.71 -20.59 5.91
CA THR A 49 8.54 -20.55 7.14
C THR A 49 9.38 -19.30 7.17
N SER A 50 9.90 -18.95 8.37
CA SER A 50 10.83 -17.84 8.57
C SER A 50 12.06 -17.93 7.67
N ASP A 51 12.63 -19.12 7.48
CA ASP A 51 13.80 -19.31 6.60
C ASP A 51 13.48 -18.98 5.13
N LYS A 52 12.29 -19.38 4.67
CA LYS A 52 11.83 -19.02 3.31
C LYS A 52 11.61 -17.52 3.17
N LEU A 53 11.04 -16.89 4.18
CA LEU A 53 10.84 -15.45 4.21
C LEU A 53 12.18 -14.71 4.14
N GLU A 54 13.14 -15.08 5.00
CA GLU A 54 14.47 -14.46 5.00
C GLU A 54 15.16 -14.65 3.66
N TYR A 55 15.10 -15.86 3.09
CA TYR A 55 15.62 -16.15 1.75
C TYR A 55 15.03 -15.25 0.65
N LEU A 56 13.70 -15.02 0.67
CA LEU A 56 13.05 -14.15 -0.31
C LEU A 56 13.51 -12.69 -0.17
N ILE A 57 13.58 -12.19 1.05
CA ILE A 57 14.06 -10.83 1.33
C ILE A 57 15.51 -10.66 0.88
N ASP A 58 16.37 -11.64 1.17
CA ASP A 58 17.78 -11.61 0.76
C ASP A 58 17.93 -11.70 -0.76
N THR A 59 17.11 -12.50 -1.42
CA THR A 59 17.07 -12.59 -2.90
C THR A 59 16.67 -11.26 -3.52
N ALA A 60 15.68 -10.57 -2.95
CA ALA A 60 15.26 -9.24 -3.41
C ALA A 60 16.41 -8.24 -3.30
N LEU A 61 17.09 -8.20 -2.15
CA LEU A 61 18.24 -7.31 -1.94
C LEU A 61 19.43 -7.65 -2.85
N PHE A 62 19.74 -8.94 -3.04
CA PHE A 62 20.77 -9.38 -3.97
C PHE A 62 20.46 -8.94 -5.42
N SER A 63 19.19 -8.87 -5.78
CA SER A 63 18.72 -8.39 -7.08
C SER A 63 18.65 -6.85 -7.16
N ASN A 64 19.21 -6.11 -6.19
CA ASN A 64 19.16 -4.65 -6.09
C ASN A 64 17.74 -4.07 -5.98
N ILE A 65 16.77 -4.82 -5.51
CA ILE A 65 15.43 -4.34 -5.18
C ILE A 65 15.52 -3.52 -3.90
N ASN A 66 14.91 -2.33 -3.91
CA ASN A 66 14.89 -1.44 -2.74
C ASN A 66 13.48 -1.20 -2.18
N MET A 67 12.44 -1.73 -2.85
CA MET A 67 11.06 -1.67 -2.37
C MET A 67 10.31 -2.94 -2.76
N ILE A 68 9.51 -3.47 -1.83
CA ILE A 68 8.56 -4.56 -2.07
C ILE A 68 7.14 -4.02 -1.91
N ARG A 69 6.25 -4.30 -2.86
CA ARG A 69 4.83 -3.99 -2.77
C ARG A 69 4.06 -5.21 -2.32
N ILE A 70 3.45 -5.12 -1.15
CA ILE A 70 2.48 -6.11 -0.66
C ILE A 70 1.17 -5.88 -1.40
N TRP A 71 0.82 -6.80 -2.26
CA TRP A 71 -0.33 -6.69 -3.15
C TRP A 71 -1.67 -6.86 -2.40
N GLY A 72 -2.64 -6.02 -2.74
CA GLY A 72 -3.96 -5.99 -2.10
C GLY A 72 -4.85 -7.21 -2.30
N GLY A 73 -4.48 -8.14 -3.19
CA GLY A 73 -5.15 -9.43 -3.35
C GLY A 73 -4.58 -10.55 -2.49
N GLY A 74 -3.64 -10.22 -1.58
CA GLY A 74 -3.04 -11.16 -0.65
C GLY A 74 -3.58 -11.00 0.78
N TYR A 75 -2.65 -10.80 1.72
CA TYR A 75 -2.93 -10.54 3.13
C TYR A 75 -1.85 -9.60 3.71
N TYR A 76 -2.15 -8.97 4.85
CA TYR A 76 -1.14 -8.22 5.58
C TYR A 76 -0.13 -9.19 6.16
N GLU A 77 1.14 -9.01 5.81
CA GLU A 77 2.21 -9.88 6.25
C GLU A 77 2.41 -9.92 7.77
N SER A 78 3.18 -10.90 8.23
CA SER A 78 3.54 -11.07 9.63
C SER A 78 4.42 -9.92 10.14
N ASP A 79 4.44 -9.68 11.44
CA ASP A 79 5.35 -8.71 12.05
C ASP A 79 6.82 -9.06 11.76
N GLU A 80 7.15 -10.33 11.58
CA GLU A 80 8.48 -10.79 11.19
C GLU A 80 8.90 -10.23 9.83
N PHE A 81 7.99 -10.21 8.84
CA PHE A 81 8.25 -9.63 7.52
C PHE A 81 8.69 -8.16 7.63
N TYR A 82 7.90 -7.35 8.33
CA TYR A 82 8.22 -5.92 8.47
C TYR A 82 9.48 -5.69 9.29
N ASN A 83 9.70 -6.49 10.34
CA ASN A 83 10.93 -6.44 11.13
C ASN A 83 12.18 -6.79 10.30
N LEU A 84 12.09 -7.74 9.37
CA LEU A 84 13.17 -8.07 8.44
C LEU A 84 13.41 -6.94 7.45
N CYS A 85 12.34 -6.36 6.88
CA CYS A 85 12.45 -5.20 5.99
C CYS A 85 13.12 -4.01 6.71
N ASP A 86 12.73 -3.73 7.95
CA ASP A 86 13.34 -2.70 8.78
C ASP A 86 14.84 -2.96 9.00
N LYS A 87 15.19 -4.20 9.38
CA LYS A 87 16.57 -4.61 9.68
C LYS A 87 17.46 -4.54 8.46
N LYS A 88 16.94 -4.92 7.29
CA LYS A 88 17.70 -5.07 6.04
C LYS A 88 17.61 -3.81 5.15
N GLY A 89 16.81 -2.80 5.51
CA GLY A 89 16.68 -1.54 4.79
C GLY A 89 15.86 -1.63 3.50
N LEU A 90 14.91 -2.55 3.43
CA LEU A 90 14.01 -2.72 2.30
C LEU A 90 12.70 -1.96 2.54
N LEU A 91 12.33 -1.06 1.62
CA LEU A 91 11.10 -0.30 1.72
C LEU A 91 9.88 -1.16 1.41
N VAL A 92 8.74 -0.81 2.01
CA VAL A 92 7.47 -1.49 1.81
C VAL A 92 6.44 -0.51 1.28
N TRP A 93 5.82 -0.85 0.16
CA TRP A 93 4.58 -0.29 -0.35
C TRP A 93 3.45 -1.23 0.10
N GLN A 94 2.55 -0.75 0.94
CA GLN A 94 1.48 -1.57 1.49
C GLN A 94 0.14 -1.23 0.85
N ASP A 95 -0.42 -2.17 0.09
CA ASP A 95 -1.82 -2.07 -0.32
C ASP A 95 -2.75 -2.43 0.85
N PHE A 96 -3.88 -1.73 0.96
CA PHE A 96 -5.03 -2.28 1.67
C PHE A 96 -5.61 -3.45 0.87
N GLN A 97 -6.33 -4.36 1.54
CA GLN A 97 -6.74 -5.64 0.94
C GLN A 97 -7.93 -5.49 -0.02
N PHE A 98 -7.76 -4.63 -1.01
CA PHE A 98 -8.71 -4.37 -2.08
C PHE A 98 -8.03 -4.55 -3.44
N ALA A 99 -8.49 -5.53 -4.24
CA ALA A 99 -7.91 -5.82 -5.54
C ALA A 99 -8.95 -6.34 -6.52
N CYS A 100 -8.97 -5.78 -7.73
CA CYS A 100 -9.65 -6.29 -8.93
C CYS A 100 -11.08 -6.81 -8.69
N GLN A 101 -11.88 -6.16 -7.84
CA GLN A 101 -13.22 -6.62 -7.49
C GLN A 101 -14.16 -5.44 -7.15
N ALA A 102 -15.46 -5.64 -7.32
CA ALA A 102 -16.47 -4.73 -6.80
C ALA A 102 -16.73 -5.04 -5.31
N TYR A 103 -16.47 -4.06 -4.47
CA TYR A 103 -16.75 -4.13 -3.04
C TYR A 103 -18.01 -3.34 -2.69
N PRO A 104 -18.77 -3.75 -1.66
CA PRO A 104 -20.00 -3.09 -1.27
C PRO A 104 -19.74 -1.82 -0.43
N PHE A 105 -18.99 -0.84 -0.97
CA PHE A 105 -18.70 0.43 -0.29
C PHE A 105 -19.92 1.31 -0.04
N PHE A 106 -21.10 0.88 -0.45
CA PHE A 106 -22.39 1.48 -0.12
C PHE A 106 -23.02 0.89 1.15
N ASP A 107 -22.50 -0.22 1.67
CA ASP A 107 -22.97 -0.92 2.85
C ASP A 107 -22.25 -0.41 4.11
N ASN A 108 -23.02 0.08 5.08
CA ASN A 108 -22.43 0.67 6.29
C ASN A 108 -21.78 -0.38 7.20
N ASP A 109 -22.35 -1.58 7.31
CA ASP A 109 -21.78 -2.65 8.14
C ASP A 109 -20.44 -3.11 7.58
N PHE A 110 -20.34 -3.21 6.24
CA PHE A 110 -19.09 -3.48 5.56
C PHE A 110 -18.06 -2.35 5.82
N LEU A 111 -18.47 -1.09 5.68
CA LEU A 111 -17.58 0.05 5.91
C LEU A 111 -17.07 0.11 7.36
N ASP A 112 -17.91 -0.22 8.33
CA ASP A 112 -17.51 -0.21 9.74
C ASP A 112 -16.53 -1.35 10.04
N ASN A 113 -16.72 -2.52 9.45
CA ASN A 113 -15.75 -3.61 9.54
C ASN A 113 -14.40 -3.23 8.90
N VAL A 114 -14.43 -2.60 7.73
CA VAL A 114 -13.22 -2.09 7.06
C VAL A 114 -12.48 -1.06 7.91
N LYS A 115 -13.18 -0.14 8.57
CA LYS A 115 -12.55 0.84 9.48
C LYS A 115 -11.82 0.17 10.64
N GLU A 116 -12.37 -0.89 11.22
CA GLU A 116 -11.68 -1.66 12.27
C GLU A 116 -10.44 -2.39 11.73
N GLU A 117 -10.51 -2.96 10.52
CA GLU A 117 -9.34 -3.54 9.84
C GLU A 117 -8.25 -2.50 9.60
N VAL A 118 -8.62 -1.32 9.06
CA VAL A 118 -7.69 -0.19 8.83
C VAL A 118 -7.05 0.25 10.15
N LYS A 119 -7.85 0.48 11.18
CA LYS A 119 -7.37 0.88 12.52
C LYS A 119 -6.38 -0.14 13.09
N TYR A 120 -6.69 -1.43 12.99
CA TYR A 120 -5.82 -2.49 13.50
C TYR A 120 -4.48 -2.48 12.76
N ASN A 121 -4.50 -2.54 11.42
CA ASN A 121 -3.29 -2.69 10.63
C ASN A 121 -2.45 -1.40 10.59
N VAL A 122 -3.07 -0.22 10.52
CA VAL A 122 -2.32 1.04 10.57
C VAL A 122 -1.60 1.19 11.92
N LYS A 123 -2.28 0.91 13.05
CA LYS A 123 -1.63 0.94 14.37
C LYS A 123 -0.51 -0.09 14.51
N ARG A 124 -0.67 -1.25 13.87
CA ARG A 124 0.33 -2.31 13.88
C ARG A 124 1.56 -1.93 13.09
N LEU A 125 1.39 -1.28 11.93
CA LEU A 125 2.45 -1.13 10.93
C LEU A 125 3.07 0.28 10.83
N CYS A 126 2.38 1.34 11.27
CA CYS A 126 2.84 2.73 11.07
C CYS A 126 4.17 3.07 11.77
N HIS A 127 4.64 2.23 12.70
CA HIS A 127 5.91 2.44 13.39
C HIS A 127 7.12 1.82 12.66
N HIS A 128 6.89 1.02 11.62
CA HIS A 128 7.96 0.40 10.84
C HIS A 128 8.63 1.44 9.92
N PRO A 129 9.95 1.66 10.05
CA PRO A 129 10.65 2.60 9.17
C PRO A 129 10.72 2.14 7.71
N SER A 130 10.54 0.85 7.44
CA SER A 130 10.43 0.30 6.10
C SER A 130 9.14 0.73 5.37
N LEU A 131 8.05 1.00 6.09
CA LEU A 131 6.78 1.40 5.47
C LEU A 131 6.92 2.75 4.78
N ALA A 132 6.84 2.76 3.45
CA ALA A 132 7.07 3.94 2.62
C ALA A 132 5.79 4.61 2.15
N VAL A 133 4.74 3.84 1.91
CA VAL A 133 3.45 4.33 1.40
C VAL A 133 2.32 3.37 1.72
N TRP A 134 1.16 3.95 2.04
CA TRP A 134 -0.11 3.27 2.04
C TRP A 134 -0.77 3.40 0.68
N ASN A 135 -1.26 2.31 0.10
CA ASN A 135 -1.98 2.31 -1.17
C ASN A 135 -3.39 1.77 -0.98
N GLY A 136 -4.38 2.52 -1.45
CA GLY A 136 -5.79 2.19 -1.22
C GLY A 136 -6.21 0.87 -1.85
N ASN A 137 -5.81 0.64 -3.12
CA ASN A 137 -6.24 -0.58 -3.83
C ASN A 137 -5.33 -0.95 -5.01
N ASN A 138 -5.57 -2.16 -5.54
CA ASN A 138 -5.02 -2.61 -6.82
C ASN A 138 -6.11 -2.65 -7.89
N GLU A 139 -5.99 -1.78 -8.89
CA GLU A 139 -6.71 -1.78 -10.17
C GLU A 139 -8.25 -1.69 -10.10
N ILE A 140 -8.83 -1.26 -8.98
CA ILE A 140 -10.30 -1.25 -8.84
C ILE A 140 -10.92 -0.19 -9.74
N GLU A 141 -10.35 1.02 -9.78
CA GLU A 141 -10.85 2.11 -10.61
C GLU A 141 -10.79 1.74 -12.09
N ASP A 142 -9.66 1.27 -12.58
CA ASP A 142 -9.48 0.86 -13.97
C ASP A 142 -10.45 -0.26 -14.36
N MET A 143 -10.61 -1.25 -13.49
CA MET A 143 -11.54 -2.33 -13.70
C MET A 143 -12.99 -1.85 -13.76
N HIS A 144 -13.40 -0.95 -12.87
CA HIS A 144 -14.74 -0.38 -12.86
C HIS A 144 -15.03 0.45 -14.12
N MET A 145 -14.03 1.14 -14.65
CA MET A 145 -14.15 1.92 -15.88
C MET A 145 -14.19 1.03 -17.13
N ALA A 146 -13.33 0.00 -17.19
CA ALA A 146 -13.19 -0.88 -18.34
C ALA A 146 -14.33 -1.90 -18.47
N TRP A 147 -14.90 -2.35 -17.36
CA TRP A 147 -15.92 -3.40 -17.35
C TRP A 147 -17.31 -2.80 -17.16
N VAL A 148 -18.13 -2.82 -18.20
CA VAL A 148 -19.46 -2.19 -18.24
C VAL A 148 -20.35 -2.55 -17.04
N HIS A 149 -20.36 -3.80 -16.62
CA HIS A 149 -21.15 -4.26 -15.47
C HIS A 149 -20.67 -3.74 -14.12
N MET A 150 -19.44 -3.20 -14.06
CA MET A 150 -18.81 -2.65 -12.84
C MET A 150 -18.96 -1.12 -12.74
N GLN A 151 -19.27 -0.42 -13.82
CA GLN A 151 -19.33 1.04 -13.85
C GLN A 151 -20.26 1.66 -12.80
N LYS A 152 -21.33 0.95 -12.42
CA LYS A 152 -22.26 1.39 -11.38
C LYS A 152 -21.60 1.57 -9.99
N TYR A 153 -20.43 0.95 -9.77
CA TYR A 153 -19.72 1.03 -8.49
C TYR A 153 -18.72 2.19 -8.42
N VAL A 154 -18.38 2.84 -9.55
CA VAL A 154 -17.33 3.89 -9.63
C VAL A 154 -17.50 4.94 -8.54
N LYS A 155 -18.69 5.54 -8.42
CA LYS A 155 -18.95 6.60 -7.42
C LYS A 155 -18.69 6.18 -5.97
N TRP A 156 -18.95 4.91 -5.64
CA TRP A 156 -18.73 4.39 -4.28
C TRP A 156 -17.24 4.12 -4.05
N THR A 157 -16.54 3.63 -5.06
CA THR A 157 -15.11 3.39 -5.07
C THR A 157 -14.35 4.70 -4.91
N GLU A 158 -14.63 5.71 -5.72
CA GLU A 158 -14.04 7.04 -5.60
C GLU A 158 -14.29 7.64 -4.22
N LYS A 159 -15.56 7.65 -3.75
CA LYS A 159 -15.89 8.14 -2.43
C LYS A 159 -15.09 7.44 -1.34
N PHE A 160 -14.91 6.12 -1.44
CA PHE A 160 -14.20 5.35 -0.42
C PHE A 160 -12.70 5.67 -0.43
N PHE A 161 -12.01 5.51 -1.54
CA PHE A 161 -10.55 5.64 -1.59
C PHE A 161 -10.06 7.08 -1.49
N TYR A 162 -10.82 8.06 -1.99
CA TYR A 162 -10.41 9.45 -1.96
C TYR A 162 -10.91 10.25 -0.75
N HIS A 163 -12.04 9.83 -0.12
CA HIS A 163 -12.68 10.66 0.91
C HIS A 163 -12.94 9.95 2.24
N ILE A 164 -12.84 8.62 2.31
CA ILE A 164 -13.09 7.86 3.55
C ILE A 164 -11.80 7.21 4.06
N LEU A 165 -11.10 6.46 3.22
CA LEU A 165 -9.96 5.65 3.65
C LEU A 165 -8.80 6.50 4.16
N GLU A 166 -8.38 7.54 3.42
CA GLU A 166 -7.29 8.40 3.88
C GLU A 166 -7.56 9.09 5.22
N PRO A 167 -8.71 9.76 5.45
CA PRO A 167 -9.05 10.29 6.77
C PRO A 167 -9.02 9.24 7.88
N GLU A 168 -9.42 8.00 7.60
CA GLU A 168 -9.36 6.92 8.59
C GLU A 168 -7.91 6.56 8.95
N ILE A 169 -7.03 6.43 7.94
CA ILE A 169 -5.59 6.22 8.14
C ILE A 169 -5.00 7.34 9.00
N ARG A 170 -5.31 8.60 8.68
CA ARG A 170 -4.74 9.80 9.33
C ARG A 170 -5.08 9.91 10.81
N LYS A 171 -6.06 9.19 11.31
CA LYS A 171 -6.34 9.09 12.76
C LYS A 171 -5.19 8.43 13.53
N TYR A 172 -4.41 7.57 12.85
CA TYR A 172 -3.39 6.71 13.47
C TYR A 172 -2.00 6.91 12.89
N ASP A 173 -1.90 7.27 11.61
CA ASP A 173 -0.65 7.57 10.91
C ASP A 173 -0.75 8.88 10.13
N LYS A 174 -0.08 9.90 10.64
CA LYS A 174 -0.09 11.26 10.06
C LYS A 174 1.00 11.49 9.02
N ASN A 175 1.99 10.61 8.94
CA ASN A 175 3.25 10.90 8.27
C ASN A 175 3.49 10.07 7.01
N THR A 176 3.08 8.81 6.99
CA THR A 176 3.30 7.95 5.82
C THR A 176 2.45 8.43 4.64
N PRO A 177 3.05 8.62 3.45
CA PRO A 177 2.30 8.96 2.24
C PRO A 177 1.14 8.01 1.97
N TYR A 178 0.11 8.51 1.30
CA TYR A 178 -1.02 7.73 0.83
C TYR A 178 -1.24 7.95 -0.66
N THR A 179 -1.60 6.88 -1.38
CA THR A 179 -2.12 6.93 -2.75
C THR A 179 -3.43 6.14 -2.82
N PRO A 180 -4.48 6.66 -3.49
CA PRO A 180 -5.80 6.03 -3.46
C PRO A 180 -5.85 4.69 -4.19
N GLY A 181 -5.00 4.48 -5.18
CA GLY A 181 -4.95 3.24 -5.96
C GLY A 181 -3.67 3.08 -6.75
N SER A 182 -3.57 1.96 -7.45
CA SER A 182 -2.50 1.67 -8.40
C SER A 182 -3.09 0.88 -9.58
N PRO A 183 -3.06 1.46 -10.81
CA PRO A 183 -2.55 2.78 -11.15
C PRO A 183 -3.40 3.93 -10.60
N VAL A 184 -2.82 5.11 -10.55
CA VAL A 184 -3.53 6.36 -10.27
C VAL A 184 -3.03 7.42 -11.25
N GLY A 185 -3.96 8.11 -11.93
CA GLY A 185 -3.65 9.12 -12.93
C GLY A 185 -4.52 10.38 -12.81
N GLU A 186 -4.18 11.45 -13.52
CA GLU A 186 -4.97 12.69 -13.53
C GLU A 186 -6.37 12.52 -14.15
N SER A 187 -6.58 11.52 -15.00
CA SER A 187 -7.86 11.19 -15.59
C SER A 187 -8.93 10.73 -14.60
N HIS A 188 -8.54 10.38 -13.38
CA HIS A 188 -9.44 9.98 -12.29
C HIS A 188 -9.79 11.13 -11.33
N ASN A 189 -9.20 12.32 -11.53
CA ASN A 189 -9.60 13.54 -10.83
C ASN A 189 -10.71 14.24 -11.62
N VAL A 190 -11.88 13.65 -11.69
CA VAL A 190 -13.08 14.38 -12.12
C VAL A 190 -13.55 15.16 -10.91
N GLY A 191 -13.35 16.48 -10.96
CA GLY A 191 -13.69 17.43 -9.91
C GLY A 191 -15.18 17.51 -9.58
#